data_c6b9bc873a14b725d9bfa8d3219c44bd
#
_entry.id   c6b9bc873a14b725d9bfa8d3219c44bd
#
_cell.length_a   1.000
_cell.length_b   1.000
_cell.length_c   1.000
_cell.angle_alpha   90.00
_cell.angle_beta   90.00
_cell.angle_gamma   90.00
#
_symmetry.space_group_name_H-M   'P 1'
#
loop_
_entity.id
_entity.type
_entity.pdbx_description
1 polymer ?
#
loop_
_entity_poly.entity_id
_entity_poly.type
_entity_poly.pdbx_seq_one_letter_code
_entity_poly.pdbx_strand_id
1 'polypeptide(L)'
;MITSTTSQGFKFEVNEEMLNDWRFVKAIRKSESNDPGERLLGVTDITLFLLGEEQADKLAEFIAEKNEGKTPIDVMYATVVEILNICKEANEQAKK
;
A
#
# COMPACT_ATOMS: atom_id res chain seq x y z
N MET A 1 8.75 -7.10 11.40
CA MET A 1 8.89 -6.14 10.30
C MET A 1 9.07 -6.89 8.98
N ILE A 2 8.23 -6.63 8.03
CA ILE A 2 8.30 -7.24 6.70
C ILE A 2 9.07 -6.29 5.78
N THR A 3 10.17 -6.77 5.21
CA THR A 3 10.99 -5.99 4.26
C THR A 3 11.02 -6.74 2.94
N SER A 4 10.69 -6.07 1.86
CA SER A 4 10.66 -6.70 0.54
C SER A 4 10.79 -5.64 -0.57
N THR A 5 10.63 -6.09 -1.81
CA THR A 5 10.75 -5.23 -2.99
C THR A 5 9.62 -5.57 -3.94
N THR A 6 8.99 -4.53 -4.51
CA THR A 6 7.92 -4.74 -5.51
C THR A 6 8.50 -5.23 -6.83
N SER A 7 7.64 -5.70 -7.72
CA SER A 7 8.04 -6.16 -9.06
C SER A 7 8.76 -5.07 -9.87
N GLN A 8 8.47 -3.80 -9.59
CA GLN A 8 9.10 -2.67 -10.28
C GLN A 8 10.39 -2.18 -9.61
N GLY A 9 10.75 -2.76 -8.47
CA GLY A 9 12.01 -2.44 -7.80
C GLY A 9 11.92 -1.49 -6.61
N PHE A 10 10.72 -1.18 -6.13
CA PHE A 10 10.57 -0.32 -4.95
C PHE A 10 10.77 -1.15 -3.68
N LYS A 11 11.74 -0.75 -2.85
CA LYS A 11 12.01 -1.40 -1.56
C LYS A 11 11.16 -0.77 -0.46
N PHE A 12 10.57 -1.61 0.39
CA PHE A 12 9.68 -1.13 1.45
C PHE A 12 9.81 -1.95 2.73
N GLU A 13 9.36 -1.36 3.83
CA GLU A 13 9.25 -2.02 5.12
C GLU A 13 7.83 -1.81 5.66
N VAL A 14 7.21 -2.88 6.18
CA VAL A 14 5.88 -2.82 6.76
C VAL A 14 5.90 -3.52 8.11
N ASN A 15 5.30 -2.87 9.12
CA ASN A 15 5.07 -3.49 10.41
C ASN A 15 3.86 -4.40 10.32
N GLU A 16 4.06 -5.71 10.47
CA GLU A 16 2.99 -6.72 10.33
C GLU A 16 1.84 -6.53 11.32
N GLU A 17 2.06 -5.84 12.43
CA GLU A 17 0.99 -5.54 13.39
C GLU A 17 -0.10 -4.67 12.77
N MET A 18 0.26 -3.87 11.76
CA MET A 18 -0.71 -3.02 11.06
C MET A 18 -1.76 -3.83 10.33
N LEU A 19 -1.44 -5.07 9.92
CA LEU A 19 -2.38 -5.94 9.20
C LEU A 19 -3.52 -6.41 10.10
N ASN A 20 -3.37 -6.30 11.42
CA ASN A 20 -4.38 -6.69 12.40
C ASN A 20 -5.07 -5.50 13.07
N ASP A 21 -4.81 -4.29 12.59
CA ASP A 21 -5.43 -3.09 13.13
C ASP A 21 -6.82 -2.87 12.51
N TRP A 22 -7.80 -2.62 13.35
CA TRP A 22 -9.19 -2.35 12.93
C TRP A 22 -9.27 -1.21 11.90
N ARG A 23 -8.46 -0.17 12.08
CA ARG A 23 -8.46 0.99 11.18
C ARG A 23 -7.96 0.60 9.79
N PHE A 24 -7.03 -0.34 9.72
CA PHE A 24 -6.54 -0.88 8.46
C PHE A 24 -7.67 -1.63 7.72
N VAL A 25 -8.41 -2.47 8.43
CA VAL A 25 -9.54 -3.21 7.86
C VAL A 25 -10.62 -2.24 7.36
N LYS A 26 -10.90 -1.19 8.11
CA LYS A 26 -11.85 -0.16 7.68
C LYS A 26 -11.38 0.54 6.41
N ALA A 27 -10.09 0.82 6.31
CA ALA A 27 -9.51 1.47 5.13
C ALA A 27 -9.67 0.58 3.89
N ILE A 28 -9.43 -0.72 4.02
CA ILE A 28 -9.63 -1.68 2.92
C ILE A 28 -11.09 -1.62 2.45
N ARG A 29 -12.03 -1.68 3.38
CA ARG A 29 -13.44 -1.63 3.06
C ARG A 29 -13.82 -0.36 2.32
N LYS A 30 -13.27 0.78 2.76
CA LYS A 30 -13.49 2.07 2.12
C LYS A 30 -12.95 2.09 0.69
N SER A 31 -11.79 1.47 0.45
CA SER A 31 -11.18 1.40 -0.88
C SER A 31 -11.99 0.57 -1.87
N GLU A 32 -12.89 -0.28 -1.37
CA GLU A 32 -13.77 -1.11 -2.19
C GLU A 32 -15.14 -0.47 -2.44
N SER A 33 -15.35 0.76 -1.96
CA SER A 33 -16.60 1.47 -2.12
C SER A 33 -16.92 1.78 -3.59
N ASN A 34 -18.21 1.84 -3.91
CA ASN A 34 -18.67 2.27 -5.23
C ASN A 34 -18.60 3.79 -5.42
N ASP A 35 -18.45 4.54 -4.31
CA ASP A 35 -18.27 5.99 -4.35
C ASP A 35 -16.81 6.31 -4.66
N PRO A 36 -16.50 6.96 -5.81
CA PRO A 36 -15.10 7.26 -6.18
C PRO A 36 -14.34 8.08 -5.13
N GLY A 37 -15.00 9.04 -4.51
CA GLY A 37 -14.36 9.87 -3.47
C GLY A 37 -13.99 9.04 -2.24
N GLU A 38 -14.90 8.20 -1.78
CA GLU A 38 -14.66 7.33 -0.65
C GLU A 38 -13.55 6.30 -0.97
N ARG A 39 -13.55 5.78 -2.19
CA ARG A 39 -12.51 4.85 -2.64
C ARG A 39 -11.14 5.47 -2.58
N LEU A 40 -10.99 6.71 -3.04
CA LEU A 40 -9.73 7.44 -2.99
C LEU A 40 -9.23 7.62 -1.56
N LEU A 41 -10.13 7.96 -0.65
CA LEU A 41 -9.78 8.09 0.77
C LEU A 41 -9.32 6.76 1.35
N GLY A 42 -9.98 5.68 0.98
CA GLY A 42 -9.59 4.34 1.43
C GLY A 42 -8.21 3.94 0.93
N VAL A 43 -7.89 4.20 -0.33
CA VAL A 43 -6.58 3.91 -0.90
C VAL A 43 -5.50 4.71 -0.18
N THR A 44 -5.76 5.99 0.08
CA THR A 44 -4.83 6.86 0.80
C THR A 44 -4.60 6.33 2.21
N ASP A 45 -5.67 5.97 2.91
CA ASP A 45 -5.58 5.44 4.28
C ASP A 45 -4.76 4.14 4.32
N ILE A 46 -5.02 3.20 3.39
CA ILE A 46 -4.24 1.96 3.31
C ILE A 46 -2.76 2.26 3.12
N THR A 47 -2.45 3.15 2.20
CA THR A 47 -1.07 3.49 1.88
C THR A 47 -0.35 4.04 3.11
N LEU A 48 -0.99 4.99 3.80
CA LEU A 48 -0.41 5.61 4.99
C LEU A 48 -0.29 4.61 6.16
N PHE A 49 -1.26 3.72 6.32
CA PHE A 49 -1.18 2.69 7.35
C PHE A 49 -0.05 1.70 7.10
N LEU A 50 0.09 1.23 5.86
CA LEU A 50 1.10 0.24 5.54
C LEU A 50 2.51 0.81 5.53
N LEU A 51 2.69 1.95 4.88
CA LEU A 51 4.03 2.48 4.60
C LEU A 51 4.45 3.61 5.53
N GLY A 52 3.49 4.32 6.11
CA GLY A 52 3.77 5.57 6.77
C GLY A 52 3.96 6.68 5.74
N GLU A 53 3.93 7.92 6.20
CA GLU A 53 3.97 9.08 5.31
C GLU A 53 5.27 9.16 4.50
N GLU A 54 6.40 8.90 5.15
CA GLU A 54 7.70 8.99 4.48
C GLU A 54 7.84 7.99 3.33
N GLN A 55 7.53 6.72 3.57
CA GLN A 55 7.59 5.71 2.51
C GLN A 55 6.55 5.94 1.44
N ALA A 56 5.35 6.40 1.81
CA ALA A 56 4.29 6.73 0.85
C ALA A 56 4.76 7.81 -0.12
N ASP A 57 5.43 8.85 0.40
CA ASP A 57 5.97 9.91 -0.43
C ASP A 57 7.09 9.40 -1.34
N LYS A 58 7.95 8.53 -0.84
CA LYS A 58 9.01 7.92 -1.65
C LYS A 58 8.43 7.04 -2.75
N LEU A 59 7.37 6.32 -2.46
CA LEU A 59 6.69 5.51 -3.47
C LEU A 59 6.08 6.40 -4.55
N ALA A 60 5.44 7.50 -4.15
CA ALA A 60 4.86 8.44 -5.12
C ALA A 60 5.93 9.01 -6.05
N GLU A 61 7.09 9.37 -5.51
CA GLU A 61 8.21 9.85 -6.32
C GLU A 61 8.77 8.78 -7.24
N PHE A 62 8.87 7.54 -6.74
CA PHE A 62 9.33 6.40 -7.53
C PHE A 62 8.41 6.17 -8.74
N ILE A 63 7.10 6.23 -8.53
CA ILE A 63 6.13 6.08 -9.62
C ILE A 63 6.23 7.26 -10.58
N ALA A 64 6.39 8.48 -10.07
CA ALA A 64 6.49 9.69 -10.89
C ALA A 64 7.68 9.62 -11.84
N GLU A 65 8.81 9.10 -11.39
CA GLU A 65 9.99 8.96 -12.25
C GLU A 65 9.73 8.07 -13.47
N LYS A 66 8.83 7.11 -13.34
CA LYS A 66 8.47 6.17 -14.41
C LYS A 66 7.28 6.64 -15.24
N ASN A 67 6.60 7.70 -14.82
CA ASN A 67 5.36 8.19 -15.43
C ASN A 67 5.42 9.69 -15.74
N GLU A 68 6.56 10.15 -16.23
CA GLU A 68 6.76 11.54 -16.68
C GLU A 68 6.44 12.60 -15.63
N GLY A 69 6.82 12.33 -14.38
CA GLY A 69 6.62 13.26 -13.28
C GLY A 69 5.25 13.20 -12.63
N LYS A 70 4.42 12.22 -13.00
CA LYS A 70 3.07 12.06 -12.47
C LYS A 70 2.94 10.77 -11.69
N THR A 71 2.08 10.78 -10.68
CA THR A 71 1.75 9.60 -9.90
C THR A 71 0.26 9.29 -10.07
N PRO A 72 -0.10 8.55 -11.15
CA PRO A 72 -1.51 8.22 -11.37
C PRO A 72 -2.06 7.38 -10.23
N ILE A 73 -3.30 7.65 -9.84
CA ILE A 73 -3.95 6.98 -8.71
C ILE A 73 -4.06 5.47 -8.95
N ASP A 74 -4.40 5.06 -10.16
CA ASP A 74 -4.54 3.64 -10.50
C ASP A 74 -3.21 2.89 -10.40
N VAL A 75 -2.11 3.51 -10.80
CA VAL A 75 -0.77 2.92 -10.68
C VAL A 75 -0.38 2.83 -9.22
N MET A 76 -0.63 3.90 -8.45
CA MET A 76 -0.35 3.91 -7.01
C MET A 76 -1.13 2.82 -6.30
N TYR A 77 -2.42 2.70 -6.59
CA TYR A 77 -3.27 1.68 -5.99
C TYR A 77 -2.78 0.26 -6.33
N ALA A 78 -2.47 0.01 -7.60
CA ALA A 78 -1.98 -1.32 -8.03
C ALA A 78 -0.70 -1.69 -7.28
N THR A 79 0.21 -0.74 -7.09
CA THR A 79 1.46 -0.96 -6.36
C THR A 79 1.20 -1.25 -4.89
N VAL A 80 0.29 -0.50 -4.27
CA VAL A 80 -0.07 -0.71 -2.85
C VAL A 80 -0.72 -2.09 -2.66
N VAL A 81 -1.55 -2.52 -3.61
CA VAL A 81 -2.15 -3.86 -3.57
C VAL A 81 -1.06 -4.93 -3.67
N GLU A 82 -0.07 -4.74 -4.53
CA GLU A 82 1.06 -5.67 -4.62
C GLU A 82 1.80 -5.77 -3.29
N ILE A 83 2.09 -4.63 -2.66
CA ILE A 83 2.74 -4.57 -1.36
C ILE A 83 1.91 -5.33 -0.32
N LEU A 84 0.61 -5.09 -0.30
CA LEU A 84 -0.30 -5.76 0.63
C LEU A 84 -0.28 -7.27 0.44
N ASN A 85 -0.29 -7.74 -0.80
CA ASN A 85 -0.25 -9.16 -1.09
C ASN A 85 1.07 -9.80 -0.66
N ILE A 86 2.19 -9.12 -0.86
CA ILE A 86 3.50 -9.58 -0.38
C ILE A 86 3.48 -9.71 1.14
N CYS A 87 2.92 -8.73 1.83
CA CYS A 87 2.84 -8.73 3.28
C CYS A 87 1.94 -9.86 3.80
N LYS A 88 0.81 -10.12 3.13
CA LYS A 88 -0.09 -11.22 3.51
C LYS A 88 0.60 -12.57 3.38
N GLU A 89 1.31 -12.81 2.28
CA GLU A 89 2.05 -14.05 2.07
C GLU A 89 3.12 -14.25 3.12
N ALA A 90 3.90 -13.21 3.41
CA ALA A 90 4.94 -13.26 4.44
C ALA A 90 4.35 -13.56 5.81
N ASN A 91 3.22 -12.93 6.15
CA ASN A 91 2.54 -13.14 7.43
C ASN A 91 2.00 -14.57 7.56
N GLU A 92 1.43 -15.11 6.48
CA GLU A 92 0.93 -16.50 6.45
C GLU A 92 2.07 -17.50 6.64
N GLN A 93 3.20 -17.30 5.96
CA GLN A 93 4.37 -18.16 6.11
C GLN A 93 4.92 -18.14 7.53
N ALA A 94 4.91 -16.97 8.18
CA ALA A 94 5.39 -16.82 9.54
C ALA A 94 4.52 -17.57 10.58
N LYS A 95 3.25 -17.84 10.24
CA LYS A 95 2.32 -18.56 11.12
C LYS A 95 2.46 -20.06 11.02
N LYS A 96 3.18 -20.55 10.05
CA LYS A 96 3.45 -21.97 9.90
C LYS A 96 4.74 -22.33 10.64
#